data_29c2fe2127ee042ca7c4d929e0185382
#
_entry.id   29c2fe2127ee042ca7c4d929e0185382
#
_cell.length_a   1.000
_cell.length_b   1.000
_cell.length_c   1.000
_cell.angle_alpha   90.00
_cell.angle_beta   90.00
_cell.angle_gamma   90.00
#
_symmetry.space_group_name_H-M   'P 1'
#
loop_
_entity.id
_entity.type
_entity.pdbx_description
1 polymer ?
#
loop_
_entity_poly.entity_id
_entity_poly.type
_entity_poly.pdbx_seq_one_letter_code
_entity_poly.pdbx_strand_id
1 'polypeptide(L)'
;MPRQTRLQKFMEILRQQRPTLAEQYNVATLEVFGSYVRHEQRKNSDFDILVTFSKPPSLFKFVRLENQLSDLLGVKVDLVMKDSLKPAIGKHILREVVPV
;
A
#
# COMPACT_ATOMS: atom_id res chain seq x y z
N MET A 1 -7.46 11.54 -24.83
CA MET A 1 -7.54 11.27 -23.40
C MET A 1 -6.18 10.87 -22.85
N PRO A 2 -5.76 11.43 -21.73
CA PRO A 2 -4.51 10.98 -21.12
C PRO A 2 -4.65 9.51 -20.68
N ARG A 3 -3.60 8.74 -20.93
CA ARG A 3 -3.57 7.36 -20.49
C ARG A 3 -3.45 7.32 -18.96
N GLN A 4 -4.20 6.41 -18.35
CA GLN A 4 -4.08 6.16 -16.92
C GLN A 4 -2.70 5.58 -16.62
N THR A 5 -1.98 6.14 -15.64
CA THR A 5 -0.70 5.61 -15.19
C THR A 5 -0.90 4.29 -14.43
N ARG A 6 0.17 3.50 -14.27
CA ARG A 6 0.12 2.29 -13.46
C ARG A 6 -0.27 2.63 -12.01
N LEU A 7 0.28 3.71 -11.47
CA LEU A 7 -0.08 4.17 -10.13
C LEU A 7 -1.58 4.42 -10.02
N GLN A 8 -2.16 5.15 -10.98
CA GLN A 8 -3.58 5.45 -10.97
C GLN A 8 -4.43 4.18 -11.03
N LYS A 9 -4.03 3.20 -11.83
CA LYS A 9 -4.72 1.90 -11.92
C LYS A 9 -4.67 1.15 -10.59
N PHE A 10 -3.49 1.11 -9.96
CA PHE A 10 -3.32 0.45 -8.66
C PHE A 10 -4.16 1.14 -7.59
N MET A 11 -4.16 2.48 -7.57
CA MET A 11 -4.96 3.25 -6.62
C MET A 11 -6.46 2.95 -6.78
N GLU A 12 -6.92 2.84 -8.00
CA GLU A 12 -8.32 2.52 -8.29
C GLU A 12 -8.70 1.13 -7.81
N ILE A 13 -7.85 0.13 -8.09
CA ILE A 13 -8.07 -1.23 -7.60
C ILE A 13 -8.13 -1.26 -6.07
N LEU A 14 -7.22 -0.58 -5.40
CA LEU A 14 -7.18 -0.52 -3.95
C LEU A 14 -8.44 0.15 -3.37
N ARG A 15 -8.92 1.24 -3.99
CA ARG A 15 -10.16 1.90 -3.56
C ARG A 15 -11.35 0.96 -3.62
N GLN A 16 -11.44 0.18 -4.69
CA GLN A 16 -12.52 -0.78 -4.85
C GLN A 16 -12.46 -1.92 -3.82
N GLN A 17 -11.25 -2.29 -3.39
CA GLN A 17 -11.04 -3.37 -2.45
C GLN A 17 -11.08 -2.93 -0.98
N ARG A 18 -11.08 -1.63 -0.70
CA ARG A 18 -11.05 -1.13 0.68
C ARG A 18 -12.13 -1.74 1.59
N PRO A 19 -13.41 -1.81 1.19
CA PRO A 19 -14.44 -2.41 2.04
C PRO A 19 -14.14 -3.88 2.38
N THR A 20 -13.70 -4.64 1.40
CA THR A 20 -13.35 -6.05 1.59
C THR A 20 -12.15 -6.21 2.51
N LEU A 21 -11.13 -5.37 2.34
CA LEU A 21 -9.93 -5.40 3.17
C LEU A 21 -10.25 -4.98 4.62
N ALA A 22 -11.14 -4.01 4.79
CA ALA A 22 -11.60 -3.62 6.11
C ALA A 22 -12.31 -4.77 6.82
N GLU A 23 -13.15 -5.49 6.10
CA GLU A 23 -13.90 -6.61 6.64
C GLU A 23 -13.01 -7.82 6.95
N GLN A 24 -12.14 -8.20 6.02
CA GLN A 24 -11.33 -9.42 6.14
C GLN A 24 -10.09 -9.24 7.02
N TYR A 25 -9.50 -8.06 7.01
CA TYR A 25 -8.19 -7.82 7.66
C TYR A 25 -8.21 -6.67 8.66
N ASN A 26 -9.34 -6.03 8.88
CA ASN A 26 -9.45 -4.86 9.74
C ASN A 26 -8.57 -3.68 9.28
N VAL A 27 -8.37 -3.55 7.97
CA VAL A 27 -7.62 -2.42 7.41
C VAL A 27 -8.42 -1.13 7.66
N ALA A 28 -7.78 -0.16 8.29
CA ALA A 28 -8.37 1.16 8.54
C ALA A 28 -8.01 2.14 7.43
N THR A 29 -6.74 2.28 7.11
CA THR A 29 -6.28 3.18 6.05
C THR A 29 -5.21 2.53 5.18
N LEU A 30 -5.15 2.98 3.94
CA LEU A 30 -4.11 2.62 2.98
C LEU A 30 -3.55 3.89 2.36
N GLU A 31 -2.24 3.98 2.31
CA GLU A 31 -1.52 5.08 1.66
C GLU A 31 -0.40 4.49 0.81
N VAL A 32 -0.05 5.16 -0.26
CA VAL A 32 1.02 4.70 -1.17
C VAL A 32 2.21 5.64 -1.04
N PHE A 33 3.40 5.09 -1.03
CA PHE A 33 4.63 5.86 -0.97
C PHE A 33 5.70 5.20 -1.87
N GLY A 34 6.90 5.75 -1.87
CA GLY A 34 8.03 5.15 -2.55
C GLY A 34 8.14 5.53 -4.02
N SER A 35 8.84 4.70 -4.79
CA SER A 35 9.25 5.02 -6.15
C SER A 35 8.10 5.30 -7.11
N TYR A 36 6.98 4.60 -6.97
CA TYR A 36 5.80 4.86 -7.82
C TYR A 36 5.22 6.26 -7.63
N VAL A 37 5.22 6.75 -6.40
CA VAL A 37 4.73 8.11 -6.10
C VAL A 37 5.69 9.17 -6.65
N ARG A 38 6.99 8.90 -6.59
CA ARG A 38 8.01 9.81 -7.10
C ARG A 38 8.21 9.71 -8.61
N HIS A 39 7.49 8.81 -9.30
CA HIS A 39 7.66 8.52 -10.73
C HIS A 39 9.08 8.06 -11.06
N GLU A 40 9.69 7.31 -10.14
CA GLU A 40 11.04 6.77 -10.27
C GLU A 40 11.04 5.23 -10.36
N GLN A 41 9.87 4.62 -10.52
CA GLN A 41 9.77 3.17 -10.55
C GLN A 41 10.47 2.59 -11.76
N ARG A 42 11.12 1.46 -11.53
CA ARG A 42 11.76 0.64 -12.54
C ARG A 42 10.95 -0.65 -12.72
N LYS A 43 11.32 -1.45 -13.71
CA LYS A 43 10.63 -2.70 -14.05
C LYS A 43 10.44 -3.63 -12.84
N ASN A 44 11.40 -3.67 -11.94
CA ASN A 44 11.39 -4.55 -10.77
C ASN A 44 11.14 -3.81 -9.44
N SER A 45 10.65 -2.58 -9.49
CA SER A 45 10.34 -1.84 -8.27
C SER A 45 9.17 -2.44 -7.53
N ASP A 46 9.29 -2.54 -6.19
CA ASP A 46 8.18 -2.93 -5.33
C ASP A 46 7.17 -1.79 -5.25
N PHE A 47 5.91 -2.14 -5.04
CA PHE A 47 4.86 -1.15 -4.81
C PHE A 47 4.66 -0.99 -3.30
N ASP A 48 5.03 0.18 -2.77
CA ASP A 48 5.08 0.41 -1.32
C ASP A 48 3.74 0.91 -0.80
N ILE A 49 3.16 0.19 0.14
CA ILE A 49 1.87 0.55 0.76
C ILE A 49 2.05 0.68 2.27
N LEU A 50 1.55 1.79 2.79
CA LEU A 50 1.50 2.07 4.22
C LEU A 50 0.09 1.77 4.72
N VAL A 51 -0.03 0.93 5.75
CA VAL A 51 -1.31 0.45 6.24
C VAL A 51 -1.49 0.76 7.72
N THR A 52 -2.73 1.09 8.11
CA THR A 52 -3.13 1.07 9.51
C THR A 52 -4.30 0.10 9.68
N PHE A 53 -4.44 -0.43 10.87
CA PHE A 53 -5.49 -1.38 11.21
C PHE A 53 -6.35 -0.86 12.35
N SER A 54 -7.64 -1.14 12.29
CA SER A 54 -8.55 -0.86 13.41
C SER A 54 -8.31 -1.85 14.56
N LYS A 55 -7.76 -3.03 14.23
CA LYS A 55 -7.42 -4.08 15.17
C LYS A 55 -6.14 -4.73 14.68
N PRO A 56 -5.08 -4.85 15.52
CA PRO A 56 -3.82 -5.42 15.07
C PRO A 56 -3.97 -6.83 14.53
N PRO A 57 -3.43 -7.12 13.33
CA PRO A 57 -3.48 -8.48 12.78
C PRO A 57 -2.41 -9.36 13.38
N SER A 58 -2.61 -10.68 13.29
CA SER A 58 -1.52 -11.62 13.52
C SER A 58 -0.49 -11.49 12.39
N LEU A 59 0.72 -11.99 12.64
CA LEU A 59 1.76 -12.02 11.61
C LEU A 59 1.30 -12.79 10.38
N PHE A 60 0.59 -13.90 10.57
CA PHE A 60 0.01 -14.70 9.49
C PHE A 60 -0.93 -13.88 8.62
N LYS A 61 -1.84 -13.15 9.23
CA LYS A 61 -2.81 -12.31 8.49
C LYS A 61 -2.11 -11.19 7.77
N PHE A 62 -1.09 -10.58 8.39
CA PHE A 62 -0.33 -9.51 7.77
C PHE A 62 0.36 -9.99 6.48
N VAL A 63 1.05 -11.12 6.53
CA VAL A 63 1.72 -11.70 5.36
C VAL A 63 0.70 -12.09 4.30
N ARG A 64 -0.43 -12.66 4.71
CA ARG A 64 -1.50 -13.02 3.78
C ARG A 64 -2.06 -11.79 3.06
N LEU A 65 -2.24 -10.69 3.78
CA LEU A 65 -2.69 -9.43 3.20
C LEU A 65 -1.69 -8.91 2.17
N GLU A 66 -0.40 -8.92 2.49
CA GLU A 66 0.65 -8.50 1.57
C GLU A 66 0.63 -9.32 0.28
N ASN A 67 0.51 -10.65 0.41
CA ASN A 67 0.42 -11.54 -0.73
C ASN A 67 -0.84 -11.30 -1.56
N GLN A 68 -1.97 -11.09 -0.90
CA GLN A 68 -3.23 -10.80 -1.59
C GLN A 68 -3.17 -9.51 -2.38
N LEU A 69 -2.58 -8.47 -1.81
CA LEU A 69 -2.39 -7.20 -2.50
C LEU A 69 -1.45 -7.34 -3.70
N SER A 70 -0.39 -8.12 -3.55
CA SER A 70 0.53 -8.41 -4.66
C SER A 70 -0.20 -9.11 -5.80
N ASP A 71 -1.04 -10.09 -5.49
CA ASP A 71 -1.83 -10.81 -6.49
C ASP A 71 -2.84 -9.89 -7.18
N LEU A 72 -3.51 -9.03 -6.41
CA LEU A 72 -4.48 -8.09 -6.95
C LEU A 72 -3.86 -7.11 -7.95
N LEU A 73 -2.68 -6.62 -7.63
CA LEU A 73 -2.02 -5.59 -8.42
C LEU A 73 -1.08 -6.15 -9.49
N GLY A 74 -0.72 -7.42 -9.39
CA GLY A 74 0.18 -8.06 -10.35
C GLY A 74 1.63 -7.59 -10.23
N VAL A 75 2.01 -6.98 -9.09
CA VAL A 75 3.38 -6.57 -8.78
C VAL A 75 3.67 -6.91 -7.33
N LYS A 76 4.93 -7.00 -6.98
CA LYS A 76 5.31 -7.24 -5.59
C LYS A 76 4.97 -6.03 -4.74
N VAL A 77 4.15 -6.23 -3.72
CA VAL A 77 3.78 -5.21 -2.75
C VAL A 77 4.69 -5.34 -1.52
N ASP A 78 5.23 -4.21 -1.10
CA ASP A 78 5.92 -4.07 0.19
C ASP A 78 4.97 -3.37 1.15
N LEU A 79 4.41 -4.13 2.09
CA LEU A 79 3.41 -3.64 3.03
C LEU A 79 4.08 -3.25 4.35
N VAL A 80 3.89 -2.01 4.75
CA VAL A 80 4.52 -1.45 5.95
C VAL A 80 3.44 -0.93 6.90
N MET A 81 3.53 -1.31 8.17
CA MET A 81 2.65 -0.77 9.20
C MET A 81 3.10 0.65 9.56
N LYS A 82 2.18 1.60 9.49
CA LYS A 82 2.47 3.01 9.80
C LYS A 82 3.04 3.17 11.20
N ASP A 83 2.51 2.42 12.16
CA ASP A 83 2.93 2.48 13.56
C ASP A 83 4.35 1.92 13.80
N SER A 84 4.91 1.19 12.86
CA SER A 84 6.25 0.61 12.98
C SER A 84 7.33 1.47 12.35
N LEU A 85 6.99 2.62 11.76
CA LEU A 85 7.96 3.51 11.16
C LEU A 85 8.85 4.16 12.22
N LYS A 86 10.16 4.09 12.01
CA LYS A 86 11.10 4.81 12.86
C LYS A 86 10.99 6.31 12.56
N PRO A 87 11.12 7.21 13.58
CA PRO A 87 10.87 8.63 13.40
C PRO A 87 11.64 9.29 12.25
N ALA A 88 12.91 8.97 12.09
CA ALA A 88 13.74 9.57 11.04
C ALA A 88 13.28 9.17 9.63
N ILE A 89 13.00 7.88 9.42
CA ILE A 89 12.52 7.35 8.14
C ILE A 89 11.07 7.75 7.93
N GLY A 90 10.26 7.72 8.99
CA GLY A 90 8.85 8.05 8.95
C GLY A 90 8.58 9.46 8.46
N LYS A 91 9.40 10.42 8.83
CA LYS A 91 9.25 11.79 8.36
C LYS A 91 9.31 11.90 6.84
N HIS A 92 10.25 11.21 6.21
CA HIS A 92 10.38 11.21 4.76
C HIS A 92 9.18 10.53 4.08
N ILE A 93 8.78 9.38 4.60
CA ILE A 93 7.65 8.62 4.05
C ILE A 93 6.36 9.41 4.17
N LEU A 94 6.10 9.99 5.35
CA LEU A 94 4.86 10.73 5.60
C LEU A 94 4.72 12.01 4.79
N ARG A 95 5.83 12.55 4.27
CA ARG A 95 5.80 13.72 3.38
C ARG A 95 5.37 13.38 1.97
N GLU A 96 5.59 12.14 1.52
CA GLU A 96 5.30 11.74 0.14
C GLU A 96 4.07 10.87 -0.01
N VAL A 97 3.45 10.40 1.08
CA VAL A 97 2.32 9.47 0.99
C VAL A 97 1.14 10.07 0.24
N VAL A 98 0.49 9.22 -0.54
CA VAL A 98 -0.75 9.55 -1.24
C VAL A 98 -1.83 8.62 -0.71
N PRO A 99 -2.90 9.17 -0.10
CA PRO A 99 -3.98 8.31 0.42
C PRO A 99 -4.73 7.63 -0.72
N VAL A 100 -5.13 6.41 -0.47
CA VAL A 100 -5.93 5.61 -1.41
C VAL A 100 -7.41 6.07 -1.44
#